data_7359f441e4737f8bcade272f4c57356d
#
_entry.id   7359f441e4737f8bcade272f4c57356d
#
_cell.length_a   1.000
_cell.length_b   1.000
_cell.length_c   1.000
_cell.angle_alpha   90.00
_cell.angle_beta   90.00
_cell.angle_gamma   90.00
#
_symmetry.space_group_name_H-M   'P 1'
#
loop_
_entity.id
_entity.type
_entity.pdbx_description
1 polymer ?
#
loop_
_entity_poly.entity_id
_entity_poly.type
_entity_poly.pdbx_seq_one_letter_code
_entity_poly.pdbx_strand_id
1 'polypeptide(L)'
;MARPCFLLLINSTASRLSSSNLRRIDLDIKPYMVSDDRIAIWQLINTILPLVICCIALSYSTQSLGLVSCILAPFFFVLIVLFLSRSFSLMHDCGHLSLFRSKRANRVAAFVLSIFHAMPHYPWSRGHNFHHKYNGNWDRYRGPSALTTVKDYEKKGDLSKIFYRALRHPLLLFP
;
A
#
# COMPACT_ATOMS: atom_id res chain seq x y z
N MET A 1 38.16 -7.01 17.97
CA MET A 1 37.73 -6.38 19.23
C MET A 1 37.55 -4.91 19.01
N ALA A 2 36.32 -4.43 18.82
CA ALA A 2 35.92 -3.03 18.99
C ALA A 2 34.43 -2.90 18.66
N ARG A 3 33.60 -2.70 19.66
CA ARG A 3 32.32 -1.94 19.63
C ARG A 3 31.63 -2.10 20.98
N PRO A 4 31.75 -1.08 21.86
CA PRO A 4 30.56 -0.69 22.62
C PRO A 4 30.51 0.83 22.86
N CYS A 5 30.69 1.67 21.83
CA CYS A 5 30.60 3.13 22.04
C CYS A 5 29.28 3.75 21.53
N PHE A 6 28.57 3.04 20.65
CA PHE A 6 27.34 3.59 20.02
C PHE A 6 26.09 3.43 20.91
N LEU A 7 26.02 2.38 21.74
CA LEU A 7 24.89 2.13 22.64
C LEU A 7 24.87 3.02 23.88
N LEU A 8 26.02 3.53 24.32
CA LEU A 8 26.10 4.42 25.47
C LEU A 8 25.66 5.87 25.15
N LEU A 9 25.80 6.32 23.91
CA LEU A 9 25.35 7.63 23.50
C LEU A 9 23.82 7.73 23.36
N ILE A 10 23.15 6.63 22.98
CA ILE A 10 21.68 6.59 22.88
C ILE A 10 21.04 6.61 24.28
N ASN A 11 21.62 5.92 25.25
CA ASN A 11 21.10 5.88 26.63
C ASN A 11 21.32 7.20 27.42
N SER A 12 22.37 7.96 27.12
CA SER A 12 22.63 9.22 27.84
C SER A 12 21.72 10.36 27.34
N THR A 13 21.23 10.28 26.13
CA THR A 13 20.31 11.30 25.55
C THR A 13 18.84 10.97 25.89
N ALA A 14 18.50 9.70 26.03
CA ALA A 14 17.14 9.27 26.36
C ALA A 14 16.74 9.59 27.82
N SER A 15 17.70 9.66 28.75
CA SER A 15 17.42 9.93 30.17
C SER A 15 17.17 11.41 30.49
N ARG A 16 17.34 12.32 29.56
CA ARG A 16 17.10 13.78 29.75
C ARG A 16 15.82 14.30 29.12
N LEU A 17 15.07 13.47 28.41
CA LEU A 17 13.78 13.87 27.88
C LEU A 17 12.70 13.57 28.91
N SER A 18 12.44 14.58 29.78
CA SER A 18 11.25 14.59 30.63
C SER A 18 10.02 14.35 29.75
N SER A 19 9.12 13.46 30.18
CA SER A 19 7.88 13.09 29.48
C SER A 19 6.94 14.25 29.13
N SER A 20 7.20 15.44 29.70
CA SER A 20 6.45 16.68 29.41
C SER A 20 6.95 17.45 28.19
N ASN A 21 8.09 17.09 27.59
CA ASN A 21 8.71 17.79 26.45
C ASN A 21 8.94 16.91 25.23
N LEU A 22 8.27 15.77 25.14
CA LEU A 22 8.07 15.08 23.86
C LEU A 22 7.05 15.85 23.00
N ARG A 23 7.27 17.16 22.82
CA ARG A 23 6.85 17.81 21.59
C ARG A 23 7.48 16.97 20.49
N ARG A 24 6.63 16.50 19.54
CA ARG A 24 7.07 15.86 18.31
C ARG A 24 8.42 16.44 17.96
N ILE A 25 9.47 15.60 18.01
CA ILE A 25 10.78 16.03 17.55
C ILE A 25 10.48 16.70 16.22
N ASP A 26 10.80 17.99 16.08
CA ASP A 26 10.65 18.72 14.83
C ASP A 26 11.70 18.15 13.87
N LEU A 27 11.42 16.92 13.41
CA LEU A 27 12.13 16.34 12.29
C LEU A 27 11.78 17.25 11.13
N ASP A 28 12.76 17.98 10.64
CA ASP A 28 12.58 18.74 9.41
C ASP A 28 12.45 17.78 8.23
N ILE A 29 11.23 17.26 8.07
CA ILE A 29 10.86 16.35 6.97
C ILE A 29 10.50 17.13 5.70
N LYS A 30 10.33 18.44 5.77
CA LYS A 30 9.90 19.27 4.64
C LYS A 30 10.77 19.10 3.39
N PRO A 31 12.12 19.02 3.45
CA PRO A 31 12.95 18.77 2.29
C PRO A 31 12.65 17.44 1.58
N TYR A 32 12.14 16.44 2.32
CA TYR A 32 11.81 15.10 1.81
C TYR A 32 10.37 14.96 1.33
N MET A 33 9.53 15.98 1.54
CA MET A 33 8.13 16.00 1.10
C MET A 33 7.93 16.61 -0.29
N VAL A 34 9.01 16.91 -1.01
CA VAL A 34 8.95 17.53 -2.34
C VAL A 34 8.86 16.43 -3.40
N SER A 35 7.74 16.41 -4.12
CA SER A 35 7.57 15.51 -5.27
C SER A 35 8.52 15.88 -6.42
N ASP A 36 9.06 14.88 -7.11
CA ASP A 36 9.87 15.05 -8.32
C ASP A 36 9.20 14.35 -9.50
N ASP A 37 8.79 15.13 -10.50
CA ASP A 37 8.05 14.63 -11.66
C ASP A 37 8.90 13.65 -12.51
N ARG A 38 10.23 13.82 -12.54
CA ARG A 38 11.14 12.92 -13.29
C ARG A 38 11.17 11.55 -12.63
N ILE A 39 11.29 11.52 -11.31
CA ILE A 39 11.24 10.28 -10.52
C ILE A 39 9.86 9.62 -10.66
N ALA A 40 8.79 10.40 -10.59
CA ALA A 40 7.43 9.91 -10.75
C ALA A 40 7.21 9.25 -12.13
N ILE A 41 7.63 9.90 -13.21
CA ILE A 41 7.56 9.34 -14.58
C ILE A 41 8.40 8.07 -14.68
N TRP A 42 9.62 8.07 -14.15
CA TRP A 42 10.45 6.89 -14.14
C TRP A 42 9.81 5.72 -13.40
N GLN A 43 9.19 5.97 -12.24
CA GLN A 43 8.47 4.96 -11.48
C GLN A 43 7.28 4.39 -12.25
N LEU A 44 6.54 5.22 -12.98
CA LEU A 44 5.46 4.75 -13.86
C LEU A 44 5.99 3.87 -14.99
N ILE A 45 7.03 4.32 -15.70
CA ILE A 45 7.61 3.57 -16.82
C ILE A 45 8.15 2.22 -16.34
N ASN A 46 8.95 2.19 -15.28
CA ASN A 46 9.55 0.95 -14.78
C ASN A 46 8.56 0.05 -14.01
N THR A 47 7.30 0.44 -13.94
CA THR A 47 6.20 -0.38 -13.41
C THR A 47 5.32 -0.90 -14.53
N ILE A 48 4.84 0.01 -15.39
CA ILE A 48 3.85 -0.35 -16.43
C ILE A 48 4.50 -1.11 -17.58
N LEU A 49 5.69 -0.71 -18.02
CA LEU A 49 6.37 -1.39 -19.13
C LEU A 49 6.69 -2.86 -18.81
N PRO A 50 7.33 -3.19 -17.67
CA PRO A 50 7.54 -4.60 -17.29
C PRO A 50 6.22 -5.35 -17.07
N LEU A 51 5.20 -4.73 -16.51
CA LEU A 51 3.88 -5.34 -16.37
C LEU A 51 3.32 -5.79 -17.72
N VAL A 52 3.34 -4.91 -18.71
CA VAL A 52 2.86 -5.22 -20.08
C VAL A 52 3.72 -6.33 -20.70
N ILE A 53 5.03 -6.25 -20.58
CA ILE A 53 5.95 -7.30 -21.06
C ILE A 53 5.63 -8.65 -20.42
N CYS A 54 5.42 -8.70 -19.11
CA CYS A 54 5.06 -9.93 -18.39
C CYS A 54 3.70 -10.49 -18.86
N CYS A 55 2.72 -9.64 -19.13
CA CYS A 55 1.43 -10.08 -19.66
C CYS A 55 1.55 -10.69 -21.07
N ILE A 56 2.33 -10.07 -21.94
CA ILE A 56 2.62 -10.60 -23.29
C ILE A 56 3.39 -11.92 -23.18
N ALA A 57 4.43 -11.98 -22.33
CA ALA A 57 5.23 -13.18 -22.12
C ALA A 57 4.40 -14.34 -21.54
N LEU A 58 3.49 -14.06 -20.60
CA LEU A 58 2.55 -15.05 -20.07
C LEU A 58 1.64 -15.59 -21.18
N SER A 59 1.03 -14.70 -21.98
CA SER A 59 0.16 -15.09 -23.09
C SER A 59 0.92 -15.95 -24.10
N TYR A 60 2.12 -15.56 -24.51
CA TYR A 60 2.95 -16.32 -25.42
C TYR A 60 3.35 -17.69 -24.83
N SER A 61 3.76 -17.72 -23.56
CA SER A 61 4.15 -18.95 -22.86
C SER A 61 3.02 -19.98 -22.87
N THR A 62 1.81 -19.56 -22.54
CA THR A 62 0.65 -20.47 -22.46
C THR A 62 0.17 -20.99 -23.80
N GLN A 63 0.40 -20.25 -24.89
CA GLN A 63 -0.07 -20.61 -26.21
C GLN A 63 0.96 -21.40 -27.05
N SER A 64 2.27 -21.19 -26.82
CA SER A 64 3.31 -21.60 -27.75
C SER A 64 4.34 -22.58 -27.19
N LEU A 65 4.50 -22.70 -25.87
CA LEU A 65 5.66 -23.38 -25.27
C LEU A 65 5.37 -24.75 -24.66
N GLY A 66 4.17 -25.32 -24.83
CA GLY A 66 3.85 -26.67 -24.37
C GLY A 66 4.20 -26.90 -22.88
N LEU A 67 4.95 -27.95 -22.56
CA LEU A 67 5.32 -28.29 -21.18
C LEU A 67 6.18 -27.21 -20.48
N VAL A 68 6.95 -26.42 -21.22
CA VAL A 68 7.76 -25.31 -20.65
C VAL A 68 6.84 -24.26 -20.04
N SER A 69 5.62 -24.13 -20.52
CA SER A 69 4.63 -23.21 -19.96
C SER A 69 4.30 -23.52 -18.50
N CYS A 70 4.40 -24.76 -18.06
CA CYS A 70 4.13 -25.16 -16.66
C CYS A 70 5.09 -24.48 -15.67
N ILE A 71 6.27 -24.05 -16.12
CA ILE A 71 7.26 -23.33 -15.31
C ILE A 71 7.14 -21.82 -15.55
N LEU A 72 7.08 -21.41 -16.83
CA LEU A 72 7.13 -19.99 -17.19
C LEU A 72 5.83 -19.26 -16.86
N ALA A 73 4.67 -19.89 -16.98
CA ALA A 73 3.40 -19.24 -16.70
C ALA A 73 3.26 -18.85 -15.20
N PRO A 74 3.51 -19.72 -14.22
CA PRO A 74 3.54 -19.34 -12.81
C PRO A 74 4.56 -18.25 -12.50
N PHE A 75 5.74 -18.29 -13.13
CA PHE A 75 6.77 -17.28 -12.96
C PHE A 75 6.28 -15.88 -13.41
N PHE A 76 5.77 -15.78 -14.65
CA PHE A 76 5.24 -14.51 -15.14
C PHE A 76 4.01 -14.05 -14.37
N PHE A 77 3.15 -14.98 -13.92
CA PHE A 77 2.01 -14.65 -13.08
C PHE A 77 2.45 -13.98 -11.78
N VAL A 78 3.45 -14.52 -11.09
CA VAL A 78 4.00 -13.90 -9.88
C VAL A 78 4.54 -12.50 -10.16
N LEU A 79 5.30 -12.31 -11.25
CA LEU A 79 5.80 -10.99 -11.65
C LEU A 79 4.66 -10.00 -11.91
N ILE A 80 3.60 -10.43 -12.60
CA ILE A 80 2.41 -9.59 -12.84
C ILE A 80 1.79 -9.15 -11.53
N VAL A 81 1.61 -10.06 -10.56
CA VAL A 81 1.06 -9.71 -9.23
C VAL A 81 1.95 -8.69 -8.52
N LEU A 82 3.28 -8.84 -8.57
CA LEU A 82 4.21 -7.90 -7.97
C LEU A 82 4.16 -6.51 -8.64
N PHE A 83 4.12 -6.45 -9.96
CA PHE A 83 3.99 -5.18 -10.68
C PHE A 83 2.61 -4.54 -10.51
N LEU A 84 1.55 -5.32 -10.41
CA LEU A 84 0.23 -4.79 -10.04
C LEU A 84 0.25 -4.21 -8.62
N SER A 85 0.81 -4.91 -7.64
CA SER A 85 0.93 -4.39 -6.28
C SER A 85 1.69 -3.06 -6.24
N ARG A 86 2.78 -2.95 -7.02
CA ARG A 86 3.52 -1.70 -7.15
C ARG A 86 2.71 -0.61 -7.85
N SER A 87 1.98 -0.95 -8.91
CA SER A 87 1.06 -0.04 -9.60
C SER A 87 0.00 0.51 -8.66
N PHE A 88 -0.54 -0.35 -7.76
CA PHE A 88 -1.48 0.07 -6.73
C PHE A 88 -0.85 1.08 -5.75
N SER A 89 0.40 0.85 -5.33
CA SER A 89 1.13 1.79 -4.47
C SER A 89 1.29 3.16 -5.13
N LEU A 90 1.63 3.21 -6.43
CA LEU A 90 1.71 4.47 -7.18
C LEU A 90 0.34 5.16 -7.31
N MET A 91 -0.74 4.39 -7.53
CA MET A 91 -2.11 4.91 -7.53
C MET A 91 -2.49 5.49 -6.17
N HIS A 92 -2.10 4.82 -5.08
CA HIS A 92 -2.29 5.27 -3.71
C HIS A 92 -1.60 6.62 -3.45
N ASP A 93 -0.34 6.77 -3.84
CA ASP A 93 0.42 8.02 -3.69
C ASP A 93 -0.19 9.16 -4.52
N CYS A 94 -0.70 8.85 -5.72
CA CYS A 94 -1.50 9.78 -6.50
C CYS A 94 -2.78 10.19 -5.76
N GLY A 95 -3.42 9.29 -5.02
CA GLY A 95 -4.59 9.57 -4.19
C GLY A 95 -4.31 10.59 -3.08
N HIS A 96 -3.09 10.58 -2.55
CA HIS A 96 -2.58 11.57 -1.61
C HIS A 96 -2.04 12.84 -2.28
N LEU A 97 -2.06 12.92 -3.61
CA LEU A 97 -1.49 14.03 -4.40
C LEU A 97 0.01 14.22 -4.16
N SER A 98 0.73 13.15 -3.86
CA SER A 98 2.14 13.17 -3.44
C SER A 98 3.13 12.68 -4.49
N LEU A 99 2.69 11.93 -5.52
CA LEU A 99 3.57 11.39 -6.53
C LEU A 99 4.11 12.48 -7.48
N PHE A 100 3.23 13.34 -8.01
CA PHE A 100 3.58 14.45 -8.89
C PHE A 100 3.42 15.80 -8.18
N ARG A 101 4.17 16.81 -8.64
CA ARG A 101 4.00 18.20 -8.17
C ARG A 101 2.62 18.76 -8.52
N SER A 102 2.11 18.42 -9.69
CA SER A 102 0.81 18.87 -10.18
C SER A 102 -0.33 18.00 -9.66
N LYS A 103 -1.34 18.63 -9.03
CA LYS A 103 -2.58 17.93 -8.63
C LYS A 103 -3.31 17.30 -9.82
N ARG A 104 -3.24 17.94 -11.01
CA ARG A 104 -3.84 17.41 -12.22
C ARG A 104 -3.12 16.16 -12.70
N ALA A 105 -1.78 16.17 -12.70
CA ALA A 105 -0.97 15.01 -13.07
C ALA A 105 -1.25 13.80 -12.13
N ASN A 106 -1.32 14.02 -10.81
CA ASN A 106 -1.71 12.97 -9.88
C ASN A 106 -3.09 12.37 -10.22
N ARG A 107 -4.10 13.20 -10.51
CA ARG A 107 -5.45 12.71 -10.84
C ARG A 107 -5.48 11.90 -12.14
N VAL A 108 -4.76 12.36 -13.16
CA VAL A 108 -4.68 11.65 -14.45
C VAL A 108 -3.95 10.33 -14.29
N ALA A 109 -2.79 10.33 -13.63
CA ALA A 109 -2.01 9.12 -13.36
C ALA A 109 -2.81 8.11 -12.52
N ALA A 110 -3.48 8.57 -11.46
CA ALA A 110 -4.34 7.74 -10.63
C ALA A 110 -5.48 7.11 -11.43
N PHE A 111 -6.14 7.87 -12.31
CA PHE A 111 -7.20 7.36 -13.18
C PHE A 111 -6.66 6.27 -14.11
N VAL A 112 -5.54 6.50 -14.79
CA VAL A 112 -4.92 5.51 -15.69
C VAL A 112 -4.51 4.25 -14.93
N LEU A 113 -3.85 4.40 -13.76
CA LEU A 113 -3.44 3.26 -12.94
C LEU A 113 -4.66 2.47 -12.42
N SER A 114 -5.76 3.13 -12.10
CA SER A 114 -6.98 2.49 -11.61
C SER A 114 -7.61 1.50 -12.60
N ILE A 115 -7.36 1.68 -13.89
CA ILE A 115 -7.84 0.76 -14.94
C ILE A 115 -7.26 -0.64 -14.73
N PHE A 116 -5.97 -0.75 -14.38
CA PHE A 116 -5.30 -2.03 -14.12
C PHE A 116 -5.86 -2.76 -12.90
N HIS A 117 -6.53 -2.04 -11.99
CA HIS A 117 -7.10 -2.58 -10.76
C HIS A 117 -8.61 -2.77 -10.83
N ALA A 118 -9.24 -2.44 -11.95
CA ALA A 118 -10.70 -2.43 -12.11
C ALA A 118 -11.41 -1.70 -10.94
N MET A 119 -10.75 -0.69 -10.37
CA MET A 119 -11.21 0.03 -9.17
C MET A 119 -11.34 1.52 -9.49
N PRO A 120 -12.52 2.13 -9.35
CA PRO A 120 -12.68 3.55 -9.62
C PRO A 120 -11.89 4.37 -8.60
N HIS A 121 -10.85 5.07 -9.08
CA HIS A 121 -9.91 5.82 -8.25
C HIS A 121 -10.58 6.84 -7.33
N TYR A 122 -11.53 7.62 -7.83
CA TYR A 122 -12.11 8.73 -7.07
C TYR A 122 -12.88 8.27 -5.81
N PRO A 123 -13.85 7.32 -5.88
CA PRO A 123 -14.50 6.78 -4.69
C PRO A 123 -13.52 6.12 -3.73
N TRP A 124 -12.55 5.37 -4.27
CA TRP A 124 -11.52 4.72 -3.46
C TRP A 124 -10.69 5.74 -2.68
N SER A 125 -10.17 6.77 -3.34
CA SER A 125 -9.35 7.83 -2.72
C SER A 125 -10.13 8.59 -1.63
N ARG A 126 -11.42 8.85 -1.83
CA ARG A 126 -12.26 9.49 -0.79
C ARG A 126 -12.40 8.60 0.45
N GLY A 127 -12.69 7.31 0.25
CA GLY A 127 -12.79 6.34 1.34
C GLY A 127 -11.46 6.19 2.08
N HIS A 128 -10.37 6.15 1.34
CA HIS A 128 -9.02 6.04 1.88
C HIS A 128 -8.60 7.28 2.70
N ASN A 129 -8.87 8.47 2.20
CA ASN A 129 -8.63 9.72 2.94
C ASN A 129 -9.50 9.82 4.20
N PHE A 130 -10.74 9.33 4.15
CA PHE A 130 -11.59 9.23 5.34
C PHE A 130 -10.99 8.27 6.37
N HIS A 131 -10.48 7.12 5.92
CA HIS A 131 -9.77 6.16 6.76
C HIS A 131 -8.56 6.82 7.46
N HIS A 132 -7.71 7.55 6.73
CA HIS A 132 -6.58 8.26 7.33
C HIS A 132 -7.01 9.31 8.35
N LYS A 133 -8.08 10.06 8.05
CA LYS A 133 -8.58 11.11 8.93
C LYS A 133 -9.11 10.58 10.26
N TYR A 134 -9.69 9.38 10.25
CA TYR A 134 -10.35 8.81 11.43
C TYR A 134 -9.66 7.52 11.92
N ASN A 135 -8.44 7.25 11.46
CA ASN A 135 -7.67 6.10 11.92
C ASN A 135 -7.46 6.18 13.44
N GLY A 136 -7.76 5.07 14.13
CA GLY A 136 -7.72 5.00 15.59
C GLY A 136 -8.96 5.54 16.32
N ASN A 137 -9.92 6.14 15.60
CA ASN A 137 -11.20 6.57 16.19
C ASN A 137 -12.28 5.51 15.93
N TRP A 138 -12.59 4.70 16.94
CA TRP A 138 -13.53 3.57 16.84
C TRP A 138 -14.96 3.97 16.52
N ASP A 139 -15.38 5.17 16.89
CA ASP A 139 -16.75 5.65 16.66
C ASP A 139 -16.97 6.10 15.21
N ARG A 140 -15.92 6.59 14.56
CA ARG A 140 -15.96 7.16 13.20
C ARG A 140 -15.24 6.33 12.15
N TYR A 141 -14.44 5.36 12.56
CA TYR A 141 -13.67 4.55 11.63
C TYR A 141 -14.57 3.75 10.69
N ARG A 142 -14.37 3.95 9.39
CA ARG A 142 -15.04 3.25 8.29
C ARG A 142 -14.00 2.81 7.28
N GLY A 143 -13.09 1.94 7.71
CA GLY A 143 -12.06 1.38 6.82
C GLY A 143 -12.59 0.18 6.02
N PRO A 144 -11.86 -0.25 4.98
CA PRO A 144 -12.23 -1.40 4.15
C PRO A 144 -12.34 -2.70 4.95
N SER A 145 -11.61 -2.80 6.06
CA SER A 145 -11.72 -3.89 7.03
C SER A 145 -12.40 -3.39 8.30
N ALA A 146 -13.71 -3.11 8.25
CA ALA A 146 -14.46 -2.66 9.41
C ALA A 146 -14.19 -3.55 10.64
N LEU A 147 -13.23 -3.12 11.47
CA LEU A 147 -12.88 -3.81 12.69
C LEU A 147 -14.02 -3.68 13.69
N THR A 148 -14.21 -4.66 14.53
CA THR A 148 -15.19 -4.61 15.62
C THR A 148 -14.44 -4.78 16.94
N THR A 149 -14.92 -4.16 18.01
CA THR A 149 -14.38 -4.38 19.35
C THR A 149 -14.68 -5.80 19.81
N VAL A 150 -13.92 -6.34 20.74
CA VAL A 150 -14.20 -7.67 21.35
C VAL A 150 -15.62 -7.67 21.91
N LYS A 151 -16.00 -6.62 22.66
CA LYS A 151 -17.32 -6.47 23.25
C LYS A 151 -18.46 -6.52 22.23
N ASP A 152 -18.29 -5.86 21.08
CA ASP A 152 -19.29 -5.86 20.02
C ASP A 152 -19.28 -7.15 19.21
N TYR A 153 -18.12 -7.81 19.09
CA TYR A 153 -18.02 -9.13 18.49
C TYR A 153 -18.75 -10.20 19.32
N GLU A 154 -18.60 -10.18 20.64
CA GLU A 154 -19.27 -11.12 21.54
C GLU A 154 -20.80 -11.02 21.47
N LYS A 155 -21.34 -9.83 21.25
CA LYS A 155 -22.78 -9.58 21.09
C LYS A 155 -23.34 -10.08 19.73
N LYS A 156 -22.50 -10.40 18.76
CA LYS A 156 -22.97 -10.87 17.45
C LYS A 156 -23.51 -12.30 17.56
N GLY A 157 -24.56 -12.58 16.79
CA GLY A 157 -25.04 -13.97 16.61
C GLY A 157 -24.00 -14.85 15.91
N ASP A 158 -24.10 -16.16 16.07
CA ASP A 158 -23.10 -17.12 15.59
C ASP A 158 -22.84 -17.04 14.10
N LEU A 159 -23.89 -16.88 13.28
CA LEU A 159 -23.75 -16.72 11.84
C LEU A 159 -22.95 -15.49 11.48
N SER A 160 -23.19 -14.36 12.15
CA SER A 160 -22.45 -13.11 11.97
C SER A 160 -20.98 -13.24 12.37
N LYS A 161 -20.68 -14.04 13.41
CA LYS A 161 -19.31 -14.37 13.82
C LYS A 161 -18.59 -15.22 12.79
N ILE A 162 -19.27 -16.20 12.21
CA ILE A 162 -18.73 -17.04 11.14
C ILE A 162 -18.37 -16.19 9.92
N PHE A 163 -19.29 -15.37 9.43
CA PHE A 163 -19.03 -14.44 8.31
C PHE A 163 -17.89 -13.47 8.61
N TYR A 164 -17.86 -12.90 9.82
CA TYR A 164 -16.80 -12.00 10.23
C TYR A 164 -15.42 -12.68 10.18
N ARG A 165 -15.31 -13.93 10.64
CA ARG A 165 -14.06 -14.72 10.58
C ARG A 165 -13.72 -15.11 9.15
N ALA A 166 -14.69 -15.60 8.37
CA ALA A 166 -14.48 -15.99 6.98
C ALA A 166 -13.93 -14.83 6.14
N LEU A 167 -14.56 -13.64 6.19
CA LEU A 167 -14.11 -12.46 5.46
C LEU A 167 -12.73 -11.94 5.89
N ARG A 168 -12.18 -12.40 7.01
CA ARG A 168 -10.86 -12.04 7.52
C ARG A 168 -9.86 -13.18 7.48
N HIS A 169 -10.26 -14.29 6.91
CA HIS A 169 -9.32 -15.40 6.72
C HIS A 169 -8.23 -14.99 5.72
N PRO A 170 -6.95 -15.26 6.01
CA PRO A 170 -5.83 -14.84 5.14
C PRO A 170 -6.01 -15.23 3.68
N LEU A 171 -6.56 -16.42 3.40
CA LEU A 171 -6.83 -16.90 2.03
C LEU A 171 -7.93 -16.12 1.30
N LEU A 172 -8.77 -15.35 2.00
CA LEU A 172 -9.82 -14.53 1.40
C LEU A 172 -9.44 -13.04 1.36
N LEU A 173 -8.54 -12.61 2.25
CA LEU A 173 -8.03 -11.24 2.27
C LEU A 173 -6.93 -11.00 1.23
N PHE A 174 -6.20 -12.08 0.89
CA PHE A 174 -5.08 -12.05 -0.06
C PHE A 174 -5.29 -13.20 -1.06
N PRO A 175 -6.31 -13.09 -1.96
CA PRO A 175 -6.51 -14.07 -3.02
C PRO A 175 -5.40 -14.01 -4.07
#